data_f2e3d7bffde5d528b3f625101d502848
#
_entry.id   f2e3d7bffde5d528b3f625101d502848
#
_cell.length_a   1.000
_cell.length_b   1.000
_cell.length_c   1.000
_cell.angle_alpha   90.00
_cell.angle_beta   90.00
_cell.angle_gamma   90.00
#
_symmetry.space_group_name_H-M   'P 1'
#
loop_
_entity.id
_entity.type
_entity.pdbx_description
1 polymer ?
#
loop_
_entity_poly.entity_id
_entity_poly.type
_entity_poly.pdbx_seq_one_letter_code
_entity_poly.pdbx_strand_id
1 'polypeptide(L)'
;MLVAGCYAGIDGGAGQGDADTGAGDDTAGAGTSATTGDDGPIAACGETPSPGLSPIRRLTPFEYDATIEDLFGDDSHPAAGFPQEGGSGFDNNADVISVSPLHAEKYMQAAEAVAARATQDLAALLPCDPASVDDACIADWLDEFGERVWRRPLDATEHAELLAFYQGARELHGVNEAVSLVLQSMLQSPYFLYRVEFGLPSAGDDVVRLGDWEMATRLSYLLWGSMPDETLFAAARAGELATAEQVEAQARRMLEQPRARAMLLHFHEQWLDYAAIDGLTKDAEAFPDYGPDIAAAQRAEIDAFIEHVIWEDDGTVASL
;
A
#
# COMPACT_ATOMS: atom_id res chain seq x y z
N MET A 1 -19.41 9.30 -16.04
CA MET A 1 -20.58 8.97 -15.18
C MET A 1 -20.08 7.95 -14.17
N LEU A 2 -19.70 8.40 -12.97
CA LEU A 2 -19.12 7.53 -11.92
C LEU A 2 -20.22 6.64 -11.36
N VAL A 3 -20.14 5.34 -11.60
CA VAL A 3 -20.98 4.34 -10.92
C VAL A 3 -20.37 4.11 -9.54
N ALA A 4 -21.02 4.62 -8.50
CA ALA A 4 -20.68 4.32 -7.12
C ALA A 4 -21.00 2.84 -6.87
N GLY A 5 -19.98 2.00 -6.84
CA GLY A 5 -20.11 0.59 -6.45
C GLY A 5 -20.41 0.50 -4.95
N CYS A 6 -21.56 -0.03 -4.59
CA CYS A 6 -21.88 -0.34 -3.20
C CYS A 6 -21.18 -1.63 -2.79
N TYR A 7 -20.32 -1.56 -1.79
CA TYR A 7 -19.70 -2.73 -1.17
C TYR A 7 -20.61 -3.22 -0.04
N ALA A 8 -21.23 -4.39 -0.23
CA ALA A 8 -21.92 -5.11 0.84
C ALA A 8 -20.88 -6.01 1.54
N GLY A 9 -20.53 -5.67 2.77
CA GLY A 9 -19.64 -6.49 3.59
C GLY A 9 -20.26 -7.88 3.81
N ILE A 10 -19.44 -8.93 3.67
CA ILE A 10 -19.82 -10.30 3.99
C ILE A 10 -19.75 -10.44 5.52
N ASP A 11 -20.89 -10.62 6.17
CA ASP A 11 -20.95 -10.99 7.59
C ASP A 11 -20.35 -12.39 7.78
N GLY A 12 -19.17 -12.45 8.37
CA GLY A 12 -18.52 -13.68 8.82
C GLY A 12 -19.22 -14.24 10.06
N GLY A 13 -20.26 -15.02 9.88
CA GLY A 13 -20.92 -15.76 10.97
C GLY A 13 -19.99 -16.82 11.53
N ALA A 14 -19.56 -16.65 12.79
CA ALA A 14 -18.88 -17.67 13.57
C ALA A 14 -19.82 -18.84 13.84
N GLY A 15 -19.71 -19.91 13.05
CA GLY A 15 -20.37 -21.18 13.30
C GLY A 15 -19.56 -22.03 14.29
N GLN A 16 -20.07 -22.20 15.50
CA GLN A 16 -19.63 -23.27 16.40
C GLN A 16 -20.04 -24.62 15.79
N GLY A 17 -19.08 -25.45 15.45
CA GLY A 17 -19.29 -26.82 15.00
C GLY A 17 -19.24 -27.79 16.15
N ASP A 18 -20.37 -28.42 16.46
CA ASP A 18 -20.40 -29.64 17.24
C ASP A 18 -20.05 -30.85 16.37
N ALA A 19 -19.17 -31.70 16.89
CA ALA A 19 -18.84 -32.96 16.29
C ALA A 19 -19.95 -33.98 16.49
N ASP A 20 -20.43 -34.56 15.39
CA ASP A 20 -21.08 -35.88 15.49
C ASP A 20 -20.67 -36.79 14.34
N THR A 21 -20.32 -38.01 14.73
CA THR A 21 -19.86 -39.12 13.91
C THR A 21 -21.03 -39.90 13.33
N GLY A 22 -21.08 -40.08 12.01
CA GLY A 22 -22.04 -40.96 11.38
C GLY A 22 -21.64 -41.36 9.96
N ALA A 23 -21.22 -42.60 9.81
CA ALA A 23 -20.99 -43.24 8.53
C ALA A 23 -22.31 -43.60 7.81
N GLY A 24 -22.36 -43.48 6.49
CA GLY A 24 -23.47 -43.93 5.69
C GLY A 24 -23.32 -43.63 4.20
N ASP A 25 -23.26 -44.65 3.49
CA ASP A 25 -23.00 -45.01 2.11
C ASP A 25 -24.05 -44.49 1.08
N ASP A 26 -23.58 -44.35 -0.18
CA ASP A 26 -24.24 -44.56 -1.47
C ASP A 26 -25.19 -43.54 -2.15
N THR A 27 -24.79 -43.36 -3.38
CA THR A 27 -25.51 -43.29 -4.66
C THR A 27 -25.82 -41.96 -5.32
N ALA A 28 -25.37 -41.95 -6.58
CA ALA A 28 -25.52 -41.01 -7.67
C ALA A 28 -26.94 -40.42 -7.86
N GLY A 29 -26.96 -39.14 -8.19
CA GLY A 29 -28.16 -38.47 -8.69
C GLY A 29 -27.78 -37.18 -9.43
N ALA A 30 -27.65 -37.25 -10.77
CA ALA A 30 -27.55 -36.05 -11.60
C ALA A 30 -28.89 -35.32 -11.57
N GLY A 31 -28.89 -34.11 -11.04
CA GLY A 31 -30.03 -33.22 -11.04
C GLY A 31 -29.59 -31.80 -11.41
N THR A 32 -29.59 -31.47 -12.70
CA THR A 32 -29.57 -30.11 -13.18
C THR A 32 -30.84 -29.40 -12.75
N SER A 33 -30.75 -28.58 -11.73
CA SER A 33 -31.77 -27.56 -11.44
C SER A 33 -31.15 -26.18 -11.71
N ALA A 34 -31.43 -25.65 -12.89
CA ALA A 34 -31.32 -24.24 -13.14
C ALA A 34 -32.39 -23.53 -12.27
N THR A 35 -31.96 -23.00 -11.13
CA THR A 35 -32.75 -22.00 -10.42
C THR A 35 -32.56 -20.70 -11.16
N THR A 36 -33.59 -20.30 -11.93
CA THR A 36 -33.77 -18.91 -12.36
C THR A 36 -33.74 -18.04 -11.12
N GLY A 37 -32.62 -17.32 -10.93
CA GLY A 37 -32.51 -16.31 -9.89
C GLY A 37 -33.62 -15.26 -10.13
N ASP A 38 -34.36 -15.00 -9.10
CA ASP A 38 -35.29 -13.88 -9.02
C ASP A 38 -34.46 -12.60 -9.13
N ASP A 39 -34.51 -11.93 -10.29
CA ASP A 39 -33.96 -10.59 -10.50
C ASP A 39 -34.82 -9.58 -9.71
N GLY A 40 -34.82 -9.72 -8.39
CA GLY A 40 -35.34 -8.69 -7.51
C GLY A 40 -34.50 -7.41 -7.74
N PRO A 41 -35.11 -6.22 -7.69
CA PRO A 41 -34.38 -4.99 -7.90
C PRO A 41 -33.23 -4.94 -6.92
N ILE A 42 -31.98 -4.76 -7.45
CA ILE A 42 -30.78 -4.51 -6.66
C ILE A 42 -31.17 -3.41 -5.67
N ALA A 43 -31.15 -3.72 -4.38
CA ALA A 43 -31.50 -2.77 -3.35
C ALA A 43 -30.68 -1.50 -3.60
N ALA A 44 -31.38 -0.38 -3.85
CA ALA A 44 -30.69 0.90 -4.03
C ALA A 44 -29.84 1.13 -2.78
N CYS A 45 -28.56 1.47 -2.99
CA CYS A 45 -27.69 1.85 -1.90
C CYS A 45 -28.38 2.92 -1.07
N GLY A 46 -28.48 2.73 0.24
CA GLY A 46 -29.12 3.69 1.12
C GLY A 46 -28.44 5.06 0.99
N GLU A 47 -29.20 6.12 1.19
CA GLU A 47 -28.67 7.51 1.11
C GLU A 47 -27.61 7.81 2.18
N THR A 48 -27.52 6.97 3.21
CA THR A 48 -26.55 7.11 4.30
C THR A 48 -25.31 6.27 3.98
N PRO A 49 -24.09 6.88 3.99
CA PRO A 49 -22.85 6.12 3.88
C PRO A 49 -22.79 5.05 4.98
N SER A 50 -22.53 3.80 4.57
CA SER A 50 -22.28 2.69 5.50
C SER A 50 -20.85 2.20 5.30
N PRO A 51 -19.85 2.90 5.85
CA PRO A 51 -18.46 2.45 5.77
C PRO A 51 -18.30 1.16 6.58
N GLY A 52 -17.60 0.19 5.99
CA GLY A 52 -17.20 -1.02 6.70
C GLY A 52 -16.10 -0.73 7.73
N LEU A 53 -15.65 -1.79 8.42
CA LEU A 53 -14.46 -1.73 9.27
C LEU A 53 -13.25 -1.31 8.43
N SER A 54 -12.43 -0.42 8.99
CA SER A 54 -11.14 -0.03 8.39
C SER A 54 -10.01 -0.64 9.24
N PRO A 55 -9.57 -1.88 8.92
CA PRO A 55 -8.47 -2.48 9.65
C PRO A 55 -7.17 -1.72 9.35
N ILE A 56 -6.25 -1.72 10.32
CA ILE A 56 -4.91 -1.18 10.09
C ILE A 56 -4.21 -1.99 8.99
N ARG A 57 -3.66 -1.31 8.00
CA ARG A 57 -3.00 -1.93 6.85
C ARG A 57 -1.50 -1.69 6.92
N ARG A 58 -0.73 -2.77 6.84
CA ARG A 58 0.71 -2.70 6.65
C ARG A 58 1.03 -2.42 5.18
N LEU A 59 2.16 -1.77 4.90
CA LEU A 59 2.64 -1.64 3.53
C LEU A 59 2.93 -3.03 2.95
N THR A 60 2.42 -3.26 1.73
CA THR A 60 2.82 -4.44 0.95
C THR A 60 4.26 -4.30 0.46
N PRO A 61 4.93 -5.36 -0.02
CA PRO A 61 6.26 -5.23 -0.62
C PRO A 61 6.28 -4.20 -1.76
N PHE A 62 5.26 -4.17 -2.61
CA PHE A 62 5.11 -3.19 -3.69
C PHE A 62 5.02 -1.75 -3.14
N GLU A 63 4.15 -1.51 -2.15
CA GLU A 63 3.99 -0.20 -1.51
C GLU A 63 5.24 0.24 -0.76
N TYR A 64 5.97 -0.69 -0.14
CA TYR A 64 7.22 -0.42 0.56
C TYR A 64 8.30 0.06 -0.42
N ASP A 65 8.55 -0.71 -1.49
CA ASP A 65 9.55 -0.37 -2.50
C ASP A 65 9.25 0.98 -3.17
N ALA A 66 8.00 1.20 -3.60
CA ALA A 66 7.57 2.47 -4.18
C ALA A 66 7.73 3.65 -3.21
N THR A 67 7.46 3.44 -1.90
CA THR A 67 7.65 4.48 -0.88
C THR A 67 9.14 4.78 -0.67
N ILE A 68 10.01 3.78 -0.67
CA ILE A 68 11.47 3.97 -0.55
C ILE A 68 12.02 4.70 -1.78
N GLU A 69 11.56 4.36 -2.97
CA GLU A 69 11.93 5.07 -4.20
C GLU A 69 11.52 6.55 -4.14
N ASP A 70 10.30 6.85 -3.70
CA ASP A 70 9.82 8.24 -3.56
C ASP A 70 10.54 9.03 -2.46
N LEU A 71 11.01 8.39 -1.40
CA LEU A 71 11.73 9.03 -0.31
C LEU A 71 13.19 9.33 -0.65
N PHE A 72 13.86 8.38 -1.30
CA PHE A 72 15.33 8.39 -1.44
C PHE A 72 15.81 8.30 -2.89
N GLY A 73 14.94 8.07 -3.87
CA GLY A 73 15.34 7.71 -5.23
C GLY A 73 16.02 6.34 -5.32
N ASP A 74 15.73 5.44 -4.37
CA ASP A 74 16.35 4.12 -4.25
C ASP A 74 15.47 3.05 -4.91
N ASP A 75 15.89 2.60 -6.08
CA ASP A 75 15.22 1.57 -6.92
C ASP A 75 15.75 0.15 -6.68
N SER A 76 16.43 -0.09 -5.55
CA SER A 76 17.05 -1.38 -5.22
C SER A 76 16.06 -2.47 -4.80
N HIS A 77 14.76 -2.18 -4.71
CA HIS A 77 13.71 -3.09 -4.25
C HIS A 77 14.02 -3.79 -2.92
N PRO A 78 14.19 -3.04 -1.83
CA PRO A 78 14.57 -3.60 -0.53
C PRO A 78 13.55 -4.59 0.05
N ALA A 79 12.30 -4.54 -0.39
CA ALA A 79 11.26 -5.48 0.02
C ALA A 79 11.29 -6.83 -0.73
N ALA A 80 12.14 -7.02 -1.74
CA ALA A 80 12.25 -8.28 -2.49
C ALA A 80 12.56 -9.51 -1.61
N GLY A 81 13.17 -9.30 -0.44
CA GLY A 81 13.47 -10.34 0.53
C GLY A 81 12.41 -10.55 1.61
N PHE A 82 11.28 -9.85 1.55
CA PHE A 82 10.23 -10.00 2.55
C PHE A 82 9.52 -11.35 2.41
N PRO A 83 9.10 -11.96 3.52
CA PRO A 83 8.31 -13.18 3.44
C PRO A 83 7.04 -12.95 2.66
N GLN A 84 6.68 -13.93 1.82
CA GLN A 84 5.40 -13.87 1.13
C GLN A 84 4.25 -13.94 2.12
N GLU A 85 3.25 -13.12 1.91
CA GLU A 85 2.02 -13.16 2.70
C GLU A 85 1.23 -14.43 2.36
N GLY A 86 0.69 -15.07 3.39
CA GLY A 86 -0.15 -16.24 3.19
C GLY A 86 -1.57 -15.81 2.79
N GLY A 87 -2.07 -16.37 1.69
CA GLY A 87 -3.45 -16.13 1.27
C GLY A 87 -3.60 -16.17 -0.26
N SER A 88 -4.80 -16.45 -0.74
CA SER A 88 -5.19 -16.25 -2.13
C SER A 88 -5.83 -14.88 -2.28
N GLY A 89 -5.53 -14.17 -3.34
CA GLY A 89 -6.13 -12.88 -3.66
C GLY A 89 -5.14 -11.71 -3.53
N PHE A 90 -5.65 -10.57 -3.10
CA PHE A 90 -4.86 -9.34 -3.04
C PHE A 90 -3.86 -9.33 -1.88
N ASP A 91 -2.66 -8.81 -2.12
CA ASP A 91 -1.55 -8.71 -1.17
C ASP A 91 -1.80 -7.72 -0.02
N ASN A 92 -2.81 -6.87 -0.14
CA ASN A 92 -3.19 -5.86 0.86
C ASN A 92 -4.34 -6.29 1.78
N ASN A 93 -4.67 -7.58 1.84
CA ASN A 93 -5.72 -8.10 2.72
C ASN A 93 -5.26 -8.08 4.19
N ALA A 94 -5.75 -7.11 4.97
CA ALA A 94 -5.36 -6.91 6.36
C ALA A 94 -5.70 -8.09 7.29
N ASP A 95 -6.67 -8.94 6.95
CA ASP A 95 -7.09 -10.07 7.79
C ASP A 95 -6.07 -11.21 7.80
N VAL A 96 -5.23 -11.30 6.77
CA VAL A 96 -4.21 -12.35 6.63
C VAL A 96 -2.78 -11.85 6.85
N ILE A 97 -2.59 -10.53 6.86
CA ILE A 97 -1.28 -9.90 7.04
C ILE A 97 -0.88 -9.93 8.51
N SER A 98 0.15 -10.69 8.86
CA SER A 98 0.73 -10.74 10.20
C SER A 98 2.23 -10.46 10.18
N VAL A 99 2.77 -9.91 11.28
CA VAL A 99 4.22 -9.73 11.43
C VAL A 99 4.82 -10.90 12.16
N SER A 100 5.56 -11.74 11.44
CA SER A 100 6.39 -12.80 12.04
C SER A 100 7.74 -12.24 12.49
N PRO A 101 8.50 -12.97 13.33
CA PRO A 101 9.88 -12.60 13.65
C PRO A 101 10.77 -12.42 12.41
N LEU A 102 10.51 -13.20 11.35
CA LEU A 102 11.24 -13.07 10.07
C LEU A 102 10.90 -11.75 9.38
N HIS A 103 9.65 -11.29 9.42
CA HIS A 103 9.29 -9.97 8.89
C HIS A 103 10.05 -8.87 9.64
N ALA A 104 10.09 -8.91 10.99
CA ALA A 104 10.81 -7.92 11.79
C ALA A 104 12.31 -7.90 11.45
N GLU A 105 12.93 -9.06 11.28
CA GLU A 105 14.34 -9.17 10.84
C GLU A 105 14.53 -8.56 9.44
N LYS A 106 13.61 -8.82 8.49
CA LYS A 106 13.70 -8.30 7.13
C LYS A 106 13.47 -6.79 7.06
N TYR A 107 12.57 -6.24 7.87
CA TYR A 107 12.42 -4.78 7.99
C TYR A 107 13.67 -4.12 8.53
N MET A 108 14.31 -4.72 9.55
CA MET A 108 15.59 -4.23 10.07
C MET A 108 16.67 -4.23 8.98
N GLN A 109 16.84 -5.37 8.28
CA GLN A 109 17.84 -5.48 7.20
C GLN A 109 17.59 -4.49 6.07
N ALA A 110 16.32 -4.29 5.66
CA ALA A 110 15.96 -3.32 4.65
C ALA A 110 16.24 -1.88 5.11
N ALA A 111 15.86 -1.53 6.35
CA ALA A 111 16.10 -0.22 6.93
C ALA A 111 17.61 0.09 7.04
N GLU A 112 18.44 -0.87 7.46
CA GLU A 112 19.90 -0.75 7.50
C GLU A 112 20.48 -0.50 6.09
N ALA A 113 20.04 -1.29 5.10
CA ALA A 113 20.55 -1.17 3.74
C ALA A 113 20.13 0.15 3.08
N VAL A 114 18.88 0.59 3.25
CA VAL A 114 18.37 1.88 2.74
C VAL A 114 19.11 3.04 3.40
N ALA A 115 19.20 3.05 4.74
CA ALA A 115 19.90 4.10 5.47
C ALA A 115 21.37 4.20 5.08
N ALA A 116 22.05 3.07 4.90
CA ALA A 116 23.46 3.03 4.46
C ALA A 116 23.64 3.61 3.05
N ARG A 117 22.67 3.44 2.15
CA ARG A 117 22.72 4.07 0.80
C ARG A 117 22.38 5.54 0.86
N ALA A 118 21.31 5.92 1.57
CA ALA A 118 20.87 7.30 1.69
C ALA A 118 21.93 8.22 2.31
N THR A 119 22.69 7.72 3.30
CA THR A 119 23.73 8.50 3.97
C THR A 119 25.06 8.56 3.21
N GLN A 120 25.19 7.95 2.03
CA GLN A 120 26.34 8.16 1.15
C GLN A 120 26.38 9.60 0.60
N ASP A 121 25.23 10.25 0.50
CA ASP A 121 25.11 11.64 0.08
C ASP A 121 24.29 12.46 1.09
N LEU A 122 24.93 12.89 2.17
CA LEU A 122 24.26 13.74 3.17
C LEU A 122 23.84 15.10 2.60
N ALA A 123 24.45 15.59 1.52
CA ALA A 123 24.07 16.85 0.93
C ALA A 123 22.74 16.78 0.18
N ALA A 124 22.37 15.60 -0.33
CA ALA A 124 21.06 15.36 -0.91
C ALA A 124 19.97 15.09 0.17
N LEU A 125 20.40 14.65 1.35
CA LEU A 125 19.50 14.24 2.43
C LEU A 125 19.17 15.36 3.42
N LEU A 126 20.16 16.19 3.77
CA LEU A 126 20.06 17.22 4.80
C LEU A 126 19.86 18.62 4.18
N PRO A 127 19.08 19.51 4.81
CA PRO A 127 18.86 20.87 4.31
C PRO A 127 20.06 21.82 4.52
N CYS A 128 21.15 21.36 5.14
CA CYS A 128 22.33 22.15 5.47
C CYS A 128 23.63 21.55 4.89
N ASP A 129 24.74 22.30 5.00
CA ASP A 129 26.07 21.83 4.59
C ASP A 129 26.51 20.64 5.48
N PRO A 130 26.78 19.45 4.90
CA PRO A 130 27.26 18.28 5.64
C PRO A 130 28.54 18.49 6.44
N ALA A 131 29.35 19.49 6.07
CA ALA A 131 30.57 19.83 6.82
C ALA A 131 30.29 20.59 8.13
N SER A 132 29.07 21.10 8.34
CA SER A 132 28.72 21.94 9.47
C SER A 132 27.36 21.61 10.08
N VAL A 133 26.98 20.32 10.11
CA VAL A 133 25.71 19.84 10.67
C VAL A 133 25.64 20.15 12.18
N ASP A 134 24.65 20.94 12.57
CA ASP A 134 24.31 21.23 13.96
C ASP A 134 22.93 20.69 14.34
N ASP A 135 22.52 20.88 15.59
CA ASP A 135 21.23 20.38 16.07
C ASP A 135 20.03 21.11 15.43
N ALA A 136 20.21 22.37 15.01
CA ALA A 136 19.17 23.11 14.31
C ALA A 136 18.91 22.54 12.91
N CYS A 137 19.97 22.22 12.17
CA CYS A 137 19.87 21.54 10.88
C CYS A 137 19.11 20.20 11.00
N ILE A 138 19.44 19.41 12.02
CA ILE A 138 18.75 18.12 12.22
C ILE A 138 17.30 18.33 12.65
N ALA A 139 17.00 19.33 13.44
CA ALA A 139 15.61 19.64 13.81
C ALA A 139 14.79 20.02 12.58
N ASP A 140 15.30 20.88 11.71
CA ASP A 140 14.64 21.25 10.44
C ASP A 140 14.47 20.02 9.51
N TRP A 141 15.50 19.17 9.42
CA TRP A 141 15.41 17.93 8.67
C TRP A 141 14.36 16.95 9.22
N LEU A 142 14.26 16.81 10.54
CA LEU A 142 13.25 15.97 11.17
C LEU A 142 11.83 16.48 10.90
N ASP A 143 11.61 17.80 10.90
CA ASP A 143 10.32 18.38 10.58
C ASP A 143 9.91 18.06 9.13
N GLU A 144 10.80 18.29 8.15
CA GLU A 144 10.49 18.08 6.74
C GLU A 144 10.47 16.59 6.35
N PHE A 145 11.53 15.86 6.71
CA PHE A 145 11.67 14.46 6.32
C PHE A 145 10.77 13.56 7.14
N GLY A 146 10.57 13.84 8.41
CA GLY A 146 9.68 13.11 9.30
C GLY A 146 8.23 13.15 8.84
N GLU A 147 7.76 14.31 8.35
CA GLU A 147 6.44 14.45 7.75
C GLU A 147 6.26 13.52 6.55
N ARG A 148 7.29 13.43 5.69
CA ARG A 148 7.24 12.55 4.52
C ARG A 148 7.28 11.07 4.89
N VAL A 149 8.16 10.66 5.80
CA VAL A 149 8.34 9.26 6.20
C VAL A 149 7.11 8.71 6.91
N TRP A 150 6.53 9.48 7.85
CA TRP A 150 5.34 9.04 8.58
C TRP A 150 4.03 9.58 7.99
N ARG A 151 4.13 10.31 6.87
CA ARG A 151 3.00 10.83 6.09
C ARG A 151 2.08 11.74 6.92
N ARG A 152 2.65 12.37 7.96
CA ARG A 152 2.06 13.37 8.85
C ARG A 152 3.16 14.13 9.59
N PRO A 153 2.89 15.34 10.08
CA PRO A 153 3.85 16.02 10.97
C PRO A 153 4.20 15.15 12.17
N LEU A 154 5.47 15.22 12.59
CA LEU A 154 5.87 14.70 13.88
C LEU A 154 5.20 15.51 14.98
N ASP A 155 4.75 14.87 16.06
CA ASP A 155 4.39 15.62 17.25
C ASP A 155 5.64 16.08 18.02
N ALA A 156 5.44 16.99 18.99
CA ALA A 156 6.56 17.57 19.73
C ALA A 156 7.37 16.54 20.51
N THR A 157 6.75 15.44 20.94
CA THR A 157 7.41 14.37 21.69
C THR A 157 8.26 13.52 20.72
N GLU A 158 7.67 13.11 19.62
CA GLU A 158 8.34 12.34 18.58
C GLU A 158 9.56 13.07 18.03
N HIS A 159 9.39 14.36 17.72
CA HIS A 159 10.50 15.22 17.28
C HIS A 159 11.62 15.29 18.31
N ALA A 160 11.27 15.56 19.58
CA ALA A 160 12.27 15.66 20.66
C ALA A 160 12.99 14.33 20.91
N GLU A 161 12.30 13.19 20.85
CA GLU A 161 12.89 11.87 21.02
C GLU A 161 13.86 11.52 19.89
N LEU A 162 13.49 11.79 18.64
CA LEU A 162 14.37 11.57 17.48
C LEU A 162 15.61 12.47 17.51
N LEU A 163 15.44 13.73 17.88
CA LEU A 163 16.57 14.67 18.03
C LEU A 163 17.52 14.24 19.17
N ALA A 164 16.98 13.84 20.31
CA ALA A 164 17.79 13.32 21.42
C ALA A 164 18.52 12.02 21.04
N PHE A 165 17.86 11.14 20.29
CA PHE A 165 18.49 9.93 19.76
C PHE A 165 19.66 10.27 18.82
N TYR A 166 19.46 11.19 17.89
CA TYR A 166 20.53 11.69 17.03
C TYR A 166 21.71 12.22 17.84
N GLN A 167 21.46 13.11 18.83
CA GLN A 167 22.49 13.71 19.66
C GLN A 167 23.34 12.65 20.38
N GLY A 168 22.69 11.67 21.01
CA GLY A 168 23.39 10.57 21.67
C GLY A 168 24.21 9.71 20.69
N ALA A 169 23.65 9.40 19.53
CA ALA A 169 24.33 8.63 18.49
C ALA A 169 25.54 9.39 17.92
N ARG A 170 25.40 10.72 17.67
CA ARG A 170 26.46 11.58 17.16
C ARG A 170 27.70 11.64 18.08
N GLU A 171 27.48 11.67 19.39
CA GLU A 171 28.58 11.66 20.38
C GLU A 171 29.43 10.39 20.29
N LEU A 172 28.81 9.27 19.96
CA LEU A 172 29.45 7.94 19.92
C LEU A 172 30.03 7.60 18.53
N HIS A 173 29.36 7.98 17.46
CA HIS A 173 29.62 7.46 16.12
C HIS A 173 29.83 8.55 15.05
N GLY A 174 29.59 9.83 15.38
CA GLY A 174 29.67 10.94 14.42
C GLY A 174 28.39 11.14 13.62
N VAL A 175 28.37 12.20 12.78
CA VAL A 175 27.16 12.69 12.09
C VAL A 175 26.55 11.67 11.15
N ASN A 176 27.36 11.08 10.25
CA ASN A 176 26.87 10.18 9.22
C ASN A 176 26.14 8.96 9.82
N GLU A 177 26.79 8.30 10.78
CA GLU A 177 26.21 7.13 11.45
C GLU A 177 25.00 7.50 12.31
N ALA A 178 25.01 8.69 12.96
CA ALA A 178 23.87 9.15 13.72
C ALA A 178 22.63 9.38 12.84
N VAL A 179 22.79 9.99 11.67
CA VAL A 179 21.71 10.15 10.68
C VAL A 179 21.23 8.78 10.19
N SER A 180 22.15 7.86 9.88
CA SER A 180 21.82 6.48 9.49
C SER A 180 20.96 5.78 10.54
N LEU A 181 21.32 5.87 11.82
CA LEU A 181 20.57 5.26 12.92
C LEU A 181 19.18 5.89 13.10
N VAL A 182 19.04 7.20 12.92
CA VAL A 182 17.74 7.87 12.93
C VAL A 182 16.87 7.36 11.79
N LEU A 183 17.39 7.27 10.58
CA LEU A 183 16.69 6.70 9.43
C LEU A 183 16.22 5.26 9.71
N GLN A 184 17.11 4.42 10.22
CA GLN A 184 16.78 3.05 10.59
C GLN A 184 15.64 2.99 11.62
N SER A 185 15.67 3.87 12.62
CA SER A 185 14.62 3.97 13.62
C SER A 185 13.27 4.37 13.00
N MET A 186 13.27 5.36 12.10
CA MET A 186 12.06 5.85 11.44
C MET A 186 11.46 4.81 10.50
N LEU A 187 12.29 4.09 9.71
CA LEU A 187 11.85 3.08 8.74
C LEU A 187 11.37 1.78 9.40
N GLN A 188 11.74 1.51 10.65
CA GLN A 188 11.23 0.37 11.42
C GLN A 188 10.02 0.75 12.31
N SER A 189 9.66 2.02 12.35
CA SER A 189 8.52 2.49 13.13
C SER A 189 7.19 1.94 12.57
N PRO A 190 6.23 1.59 13.44
CA PRO A 190 4.87 1.30 13.02
C PRO A 190 4.23 2.43 12.19
N TYR A 191 4.59 3.68 12.42
CA TYR A 191 4.11 4.83 11.63
C TYR A 191 4.64 4.83 10.19
N PHE A 192 5.77 4.20 9.92
CA PHE A 192 6.23 3.96 8.55
C PHE A 192 5.60 2.70 7.96
N LEU A 193 5.69 1.57 8.69
CA LEU A 193 5.30 0.26 8.20
C LEU A 193 3.79 0.09 8.00
N TYR A 194 2.97 0.90 8.69
CA TYR A 194 1.51 0.80 8.62
C TYR A 194 0.89 2.12 8.17
N ARG A 195 -0.25 1.99 7.52
CA ARG A 195 -1.15 3.11 7.22
C ARG A 195 -2.11 3.24 8.40
N VAL A 196 -1.75 4.12 9.34
CA VAL A 196 -2.49 4.32 10.58
C VAL A 196 -3.61 5.33 10.33
N GLU A 197 -4.83 4.97 10.70
CA GLU A 197 -6.04 5.79 10.54
C GLU A 197 -6.80 5.80 11.87
N PHE A 198 -6.61 6.84 12.66
CA PHE A 198 -7.35 7.05 13.92
C PHE A 198 -8.63 7.85 13.70
N GLY A 199 -8.65 8.66 12.65
CA GLY A 199 -9.72 9.61 12.35
C GLY A 199 -9.80 10.78 13.32
N LEU A 200 -10.71 11.70 13.01
CA LEU A 200 -10.97 12.87 13.85
C LEU A 200 -11.84 12.49 15.05
N PRO A 201 -11.61 13.06 16.23
CA PRO A 201 -12.46 12.82 17.39
C PRO A 201 -13.94 13.09 17.07
N SER A 202 -14.81 12.11 17.29
CA SER A 202 -16.26 12.25 17.13
C SER A 202 -16.99 12.01 18.46
N ALA A 203 -18.11 12.68 18.65
CA ALA A 203 -18.91 12.55 19.86
C ALA A 203 -19.92 11.38 19.74
N GLY A 204 -19.42 10.14 19.68
CA GLY A 204 -20.26 8.96 19.90
C GLY A 204 -20.80 8.26 18.67
N ASP A 205 -20.26 8.51 17.49
CA ASP A 205 -20.57 7.74 16.28
C ASP A 205 -19.52 6.64 16.07
N ASP A 206 -19.98 5.44 15.65
CA ASP A 206 -19.10 4.34 15.24
C ASP A 206 -18.36 4.62 13.94
N VAL A 207 -18.76 5.68 13.22
CA VAL A 207 -18.13 6.15 11.97
C VAL A 207 -17.29 7.38 12.27
N VAL A 208 -16.00 7.28 12.00
CA VAL A 208 -15.03 8.34 12.24
C VAL A 208 -14.57 8.91 10.90
N ARG A 209 -14.57 10.25 10.80
CA ARG A 209 -14.05 10.94 9.62
C ARG A 209 -12.52 10.96 9.69
N LEU A 210 -11.87 10.68 8.57
CA LEU A 210 -10.42 10.81 8.45
C LEU A 210 -9.98 12.28 8.48
N GLY A 211 -8.81 12.53 9.08
CA GLY A 211 -8.11 13.79 8.94
C GLY A 211 -7.49 13.97 7.56
N ASP A 212 -7.05 15.19 7.22
CA ASP A 212 -6.50 15.50 5.90
C ASP A 212 -5.24 14.67 5.58
N TRP A 213 -4.38 14.42 6.55
CA TRP A 213 -3.17 13.60 6.40
C TRP A 213 -3.48 12.12 6.16
N GLU A 214 -4.47 11.59 6.87
CA GLU A 214 -4.94 10.22 6.68
C GLU A 214 -5.62 10.07 5.33
N MET A 215 -6.38 11.08 4.90
CA MET A 215 -7.03 11.11 3.59
C MET A 215 -6.00 11.19 2.47
N ALA A 216 -4.95 12.01 2.59
CA ALA A 216 -3.84 12.08 1.66
C ALA A 216 -3.16 10.71 1.52
N THR A 217 -2.84 10.07 2.65
CA THR A 217 -2.24 8.74 2.69
C THR A 217 -3.15 7.69 2.04
N ARG A 218 -4.43 7.66 2.40
CA ARG A 218 -5.40 6.71 1.83
C ARG A 218 -5.50 6.88 0.31
N LEU A 219 -5.59 8.13 -0.16
CA LEU A 219 -5.73 8.43 -1.58
C LEU A 219 -4.49 8.03 -2.38
N SER A 220 -3.29 8.35 -1.86
CA SER A 220 -2.03 8.05 -2.56
C SER A 220 -1.76 6.55 -2.67
N TYR A 221 -1.93 5.80 -1.59
CA TYR A 221 -1.75 4.35 -1.65
C TYR A 221 -2.84 3.63 -2.45
N LEU A 222 -4.06 4.19 -2.52
CA LEU A 222 -5.10 3.63 -3.38
C LEU A 222 -4.79 3.80 -4.87
N LEU A 223 -4.30 4.99 -5.26
CA LEU A 223 -4.15 5.34 -6.66
C LEU A 223 -2.73 5.14 -7.22
N TRP A 224 -1.70 5.16 -6.36
CA TRP A 224 -0.31 5.07 -6.76
C TRP A 224 0.46 3.93 -6.09
N GLY A 225 -0.10 3.32 -5.05
CA GLY A 225 0.61 2.33 -4.24
C GLY A 225 1.83 2.90 -3.53
N SER A 226 1.90 4.21 -3.34
CA SER A 226 3.02 4.90 -2.72
C SER A 226 2.57 6.09 -1.87
N MET A 227 3.55 6.79 -1.25
CA MET A 227 3.32 7.95 -0.41
C MET A 227 2.75 9.16 -1.17
N PRO A 228 2.13 10.14 -0.48
CA PRO A 228 1.70 11.40 -1.08
C PRO A 228 2.86 12.16 -1.73
N ASP A 229 2.59 12.81 -2.86
CA ASP A 229 3.51 13.80 -3.43
C ASP A 229 3.40 15.16 -2.71
N GLU A 230 4.30 16.10 -3.02
CA GLU A 230 4.31 17.41 -2.38
C GLU A 230 3.01 18.19 -2.60
N THR A 231 2.34 18.02 -3.74
CA THR A 231 1.04 18.67 -3.99
C THR A 231 -0.03 18.14 -3.04
N LEU A 232 -0.05 16.84 -2.79
CA LEU A 232 -1.01 16.23 -1.89
C LEU A 232 -0.67 16.51 -0.43
N PHE A 233 0.61 16.58 -0.06
CA PHE A 233 1.04 17.04 1.26
C PHE A 233 0.68 18.50 1.50
N ALA A 234 0.84 19.38 0.49
CA ALA A 234 0.42 20.77 0.60
C ALA A 234 -1.10 20.91 0.81
N ALA A 235 -1.90 20.11 0.11
CA ALA A 235 -3.34 20.06 0.32
C ALA A 235 -3.70 19.59 1.74
N ALA A 236 -3.00 18.58 2.27
CA ALA A 236 -3.19 18.12 3.65
C ALA A 236 -2.83 19.20 4.69
N ARG A 237 -1.70 19.90 4.52
CA ARG A 237 -1.31 21.02 5.38
C ARG A 237 -2.31 22.17 5.37
N ALA A 238 -2.94 22.42 4.22
CA ALA A 238 -3.94 23.48 4.05
C ALA A 238 -5.35 23.10 4.53
N GLY A 239 -5.60 21.83 4.89
CA GLY A 239 -6.94 21.36 5.25
C GLY A 239 -7.87 21.21 4.04
N GLU A 240 -7.30 20.95 2.85
CA GLU A 240 -8.00 20.89 1.57
C GLU A 240 -8.32 19.47 1.11
N LEU A 241 -8.50 18.54 2.06
CA LEU A 241 -8.96 17.17 1.80
C LEU A 241 -10.20 16.81 2.64
N ALA A 242 -10.92 17.84 3.05
CA ALA A 242 -12.05 17.74 3.97
C ALA A 242 -13.38 17.45 3.27
N THR A 243 -13.54 17.74 1.98
CA THR A 243 -14.79 17.55 1.23
C THR A 243 -14.61 16.58 0.08
N ALA A 244 -15.73 15.99 -0.40
CA ALA A 244 -15.71 15.08 -1.53
C ALA A 244 -15.14 15.73 -2.80
N GLU A 245 -15.47 17.01 -3.04
CA GLU A 245 -15.01 17.76 -4.20
C GLU A 245 -13.49 17.99 -4.17
N GLN A 246 -12.92 18.28 -2.98
CA GLN A 246 -11.48 18.45 -2.80
C GLN A 246 -10.74 17.12 -3.04
N VAL A 247 -11.24 16.02 -2.47
CA VAL A 247 -10.69 14.68 -2.68
C VAL A 247 -10.80 14.27 -4.15
N GLU A 248 -11.94 14.51 -4.81
CA GLU A 248 -12.14 14.21 -6.22
C GLU A 248 -11.17 15.00 -7.12
N ALA A 249 -10.92 16.26 -6.82
CA ALA A 249 -9.98 17.08 -7.58
C ALA A 249 -8.56 16.50 -7.53
N GLN A 250 -8.09 16.08 -6.36
CA GLN A 250 -6.80 15.42 -6.21
C GLN A 250 -6.78 14.04 -6.88
N ALA A 251 -7.83 13.24 -6.72
CA ALA A 251 -7.92 11.92 -7.36
C ALA A 251 -7.82 12.03 -8.89
N ARG A 252 -8.53 12.99 -9.51
CA ARG A 252 -8.46 13.22 -10.96
C ARG A 252 -7.05 13.60 -11.41
N ARG A 253 -6.39 14.53 -10.71
CA ARG A 253 -4.99 14.90 -10.96
C ARG A 253 -4.06 13.67 -10.88
N MET A 254 -4.27 12.85 -9.87
CA MET A 254 -3.43 11.66 -9.60
C MET A 254 -3.60 10.58 -10.65
N LEU A 255 -4.81 10.37 -11.16
CA LEU A 255 -5.11 9.42 -12.24
C LEU A 255 -4.44 9.77 -13.58
N GLU A 256 -4.06 11.03 -13.80
CA GLU A 256 -3.32 11.46 -14.98
C GLU A 256 -1.81 11.12 -14.91
N GLN A 257 -1.31 10.69 -13.76
CA GLN A 257 0.11 10.38 -13.56
C GLN A 257 0.44 8.93 -13.96
N PRO A 258 1.65 8.65 -14.47
CA PRO A 258 2.07 7.29 -14.82
C PRO A 258 1.97 6.28 -13.68
N ARG A 259 2.14 6.73 -12.43
CA ARG A 259 2.01 5.87 -11.23
C ARG A 259 0.63 5.22 -11.11
N ALA A 260 -0.44 5.92 -11.52
CA ALA A 260 -1.78 5.36 -11.48
C ALA A 260 -1.92 4.17 -12.44
N ARG A 261 -1.23 4.20 -13.59
CA ARG A 261 -1.19 3.07 -14.52
C ARG A 261 -0.48 1.87 -13.88
N ALA A 262 0.68 2.09 -13.28
CA ALA A 262 1.43 1.03 -12.60
C ALA A 262 0.62 0.36 -11.48
N MET A 263 -0.06 1.17 -10.65
CA MET A 263 -0.92 0.63 -9.59
C MET A 263 -2.12 -0.15 -10.14
N LEU A 264 -2.70 0.31 -11.24
CA LEU A 264 -3.82 -0.36 -11.86
C LEU A 264 -3.40 -1.69 -12.50
N LEU A 265 -2.24 -1.75 -13.15
CA LEU A 265 -1.67 -3.01 -13.65
C LEU A 265 -1.38 -3.97 -12.51
N HIS A 266 -0.80 -3.49 -11.40
CA HIS A 266 -0.58 -4.30 -10.19
C HIS A 266 -1.89 -4.88 -9.62
N PHE A 267 -2.96 -4.08 -9.59
CA PHE A 267 -4.29 -4.56 -9.21
C PHE A 267 -4.78 -5.68 -10.14
N HIS A 268 -4.70 -5.48 -11.46
CA HIS A 268 -5.19 -6.45 -12.44
C HIS A 268 -4.33 -7.72 -12.45
N GLU A 269 -3.02 -7.59 -12.25
CA GLU A 269 -2.12 -8.72 -12.09
C GLU A 269 -2.59 -9.67 -10.98
N GLN A 270 -2.97 -9.13 -9.85
CA GLN A 270 -3.47 -9.91 -8.71
C GLN A 270 -4.90 -10.42 -8.96
N TRP A 271 -5.77 -9.56 -9.51
CA TRP A 271 -7.16 -9.92 -9.79
C TRP A 271 -7.28 -11.05 -10.81
N LEU A 272 -6.50 -11.01 -11.88
CA LEU A 272 -6.52 -11.99 -12.97
C LEU A 272 -5.48 -13.11 -12.78
N ASP A 273 -4.65 -13.04 -11.74
CA ASP A 273 -3.60 -14.03 -11.39
C ASP A 273 -2.62 -14.32 -12.54
N TYR A 274 -2.31 -13.32 -13.37
CA TYR A 274 -1.44 -13.55 -14.52
C TYR A 274 0.07 -13.43 -14.21
N ALA A 275 0.45 -13.08 -12.96
CA ALA A 275 1.84 -13.23 -12.50
C ALA A 275 2.36 -14.67 -12.63
N ALA A 276 1.47 -15.66 -12.58
CA ALA A 276 1.81 -17.06 -12.77
C ALA A 276 2.46 -17.36 -14.14
N ILE A 277 2.31 -16.47 -15.13
CA ILE A 277 2.95 -16.61 -16.46
C ILE A 277 4.48 -16.62 -16.33
N ASP A 278 5.06 -15.86 -15.41
CA ASP A 278 6.52 -15.74 -15.24
C ASP A 278 7.17 -17.07 -14.81
N GLY A 279 6.43 -17.90 -14.08
CA GLY A 279 6.87 -19.23 -13.65
C GLY A 279 6.38 -20.38 -14.51
N LEU A 280 5.63 -20.10 -15.59
CA LEU A 280 5.01 -21.14 -16.38
C LEU A 280 6.05 -21.90 -17.22
N THR A 281 6.09 -23.21 -17.01
CA THR A 281 6.89 -24.12 -17.84
C THR A 281 5.98 -24.98 -18.72
N LYS A 282 6.34 -25.16 -19.97
CA LYS A 282 5.61 -26.00 -20.91
C LYS A 282 6.46 -27.21 -21.37
N ASP A 283 5.79 -28.26 -21.78
CA ASP A 283 6.44 -29.43 -22.35
C ASP A 283 7.25 -29.03 -23.61
N ALA A 284 8.56 -29.25 -23.59
CA ALA A 284 9.46 -28.81 -24.65
C ALA A 284 9.27 -29.58 -25.96
N GLU A 285 8.67 -30.80 -25.95
CA GLU A 285 8.36 -31.53 -27.17
C GLU A 285 7.10 -30.97 -27.84
N ALA A 286 6.10 -30.60 -27.05
CA ALA A 286 4.85 -30.03 -27.55
C ALA A 286 4.95 -28.52 -27.87
N PHE A 287 5.80 -27.80 -27.16
CA PHE A 287 5.98 -26.33 -27.26
C PHE A 287 7.47 -25.97 -27.33
N PRO A 288 8.19 -26.34 -28.40
CA PRO A 288 9.64 -26.18 -28.48
C PRO A 288 10.11 -24.73 -28.46
N ASP A 289 9.27 -23.79 -28.86
CA ASP A 289 9.59 -22.37 -28.95
C ASP A 289 9.20 -21.61 -27.66
N TYR A 290 8.53 -22.27 -26.69
CA TYR A 290 8.10 -21.58 -25.45
C TYR A 290 9.29 -21.36 -24.51
N GLY A 291 9.51 -20.11 -24.15
CA GLY A 291 10.59 -19.70 -23.26
C GLY A 291 10.31 -18.36 -22.57
N PRO A 292 11.28 -17.82 -21.81
CA PRO A 292 11.12 -16.57 -21.08
C PRO A 292 10.68 -15.39 -21.95
N ASP A 293 11.16 -15.32 -23.19
CA ASP A 293 10.79 -14.23 -24.12
C ASP A 293 9.31 -14.28 -24.51
N ILE A 294 8.74 -15.50 -24.68
CA ILE A 294 7.32 -15.65 -24.97
C ILE A 294 6.49 -15.35 -23.73
N ALA A 295 6.91 -15.79 -22.55
CA ALA A 295 6.25 -15.47 -21.29
C ALA A 295 6.19 -13.94 -21.06
N ALA A 296 7.32 -13.26 -21.27
CA ALA A 296 7.39 -11.80 -21.17
C ALA A 296 6.49 -11.09 -22.21
N ALA A 297 6.44 -11.59 -23.44
CA ALA A 297 5.57 -11.05 -24.48
C ALA A 297 4.08 -11.24 -24.16
N GLN A 298 3.69 -12.40 -23.61
CA GLN A 298 2.32 -12.64 -23.14
C GLN A 298 1.91 -11.70 -22.02
N ARG A 299 2.81 -11.45 -21.06
CA ARG A 299 2.58 -10.50 -19.99
C ARG A 299 2.39 -9.08 -20.54
N ALA A 300 3.30 -8.64 -21.41
CA ALA A 300 3.22 -7.32 -22.04
C ALA A 300 1.94 -7.14 -22.90
N GLU A 301 1.44 -8.20 -23.51
CA GLU A 301 0.17 -8.17 -24.25
C GLU A 301 -1.03 -7.93 -23.31
N ILE A 302 -1.06 -8.61 -22.13
CA ILE A 302 -2.12 -8.42 -21.15
C ILE A 302 -2.07 -6.99 -20.57
N ASP A 303 -0.89 -6.52 -20.21
CA ASP A 303 -0.70 -5.17 -19.68
C ASP A 303 -1.17 -4.12 -20.70
N ALA A 304 -0.75 -4.23 -21.96
CA ALA A 304 -1.15 -3.33 -23.04
C ALA A 304 -2.66 -3.37 -23.31
N PHE A 305 -3.29 -4.55 -23.22
CA PHE A 305 -4.74 -4.70 -23.34
C PHE A 305 -5.49 -3.98 -22.23
N ILE A 306 -5.07 -4.17 -20.97
CA ILE A 306 -5.66 -3.52 -19.82
C ILE A 306 -5.54 -1.98 -19.94
N GLU A 307 -4.34 -1.50 -20.29
CA GLU A 307 -4.10 -0.07 -20.49
C GLU A 307 -4.99 0.49 -21.61
N HIS A 308 -5.10 -0.20 -22.73
CA HIS A 308 -5.94 0.22 -23.84
C HIS A 308 -7.41 0.35 -23.44
N VAL A 309 -7.95 -0.68 -22.78
CA VAL A 309 -9.36 -0.67 -22.34
C VAL A 309 -9.65 0.48 -21.39
N ILE A 310 -8.76 0.77 -20.46
CA ILE A 310 -9.03 1.72 -19.39
C ILE A 310 -8.79 3.19 -19.82
N TRP A 311 -7.76 3.45 -20.63
CA TRP A 311 -7.37 4.82 -20.99
C TRP A 311 -7.72 5.23 -22.41
N GLU A 312 -7.92 4.28 -23.33
CA GLU A 312 -8.17 4.57 -24.74
C GLU A 312 -9.57 4.17 -25.21
N ASP A 313 -10.22 3.21 -24.53
CA ASP A 313 -11.58 2.76 -24.82
C ASP A 313 -12.57 3.25 -23.74
N ASP A 314 -13.61 2.51 -23.43
CA ASP A 314 -14.70 2.92 -22.55
C ASP A 314 -14.47 2.65 -21.05
N GLY A 315 -13.43 1.91 -20.68
CA GLY A 315 -13.05 1.61 -19.30
C GLY A 315 -14.10 0.80 -18.55
N THR A 316 -14.86 -0.04 -19.21
CA THR A 316 -15.87 -0.88 -18.57
C THR A 316 -15.35 -2.29 -18.29
N VAL A 317 -15.90 -2.94 -17.26
CA VAL A 317 -15.61 -4.36 -16.98
C VAL A 317 -16.06 -5.27 -18.12
N ALA A 318 -17.03 -4.84 -18.93
CA ALA A 318 -17.50 -5.60 -20.08
C ALA A 318 -16.53 -5.58 -21.27
N SER A 319 -15.61 -4.60 -21.30
CA SER A 319 -14.57 -4.45 -22.33
C SER A 319 -13.28 -5.17 -21.96
N LEU A 320 -13.07 -5.44 -20.65
CA LEU A 320 -12.00 -6.30 -20.13
C LEU A 320 -12.33 -7.78 -20.34
#